data_e46d818553722c1c7fc712f80b52a057
#
_entry.id   e46d818553722c1c7fc712f80b52a057
#
_cell.length_a   1.000
_cell.length_b   1.000
_cell.length_c   1.000
_cell.angle_alpha   90.00
_cell.angle_beta   90.00
_cell.angle_gamma   90.00
#
_symmetry.space_group_name_H-M   'P 1'
#
loop_
_entity.id
_entity.type
_entity.pdbx_description
1 polymer ?
#
loop_
_entity_poly.entity_id
_entity_poly.type
_entity_poly.pdbx_seq_one_letter_code
_entity_poly.pdbx_strand_id
1 'polypeptide(L)'
;ALPGVFSQEKLDKGTAVLLKNLPRKVKGRVLDFGCGAGIIGSYISQNREVEEVELIDDDILAVKSAQKNIEDNKVAYSEAFLSNGFEKIEDRYHWIVSNPPFHQGVKTDYNVTENFLKQAKEHLKLSGKLLIVANEFLNYEVILRESFNGVKQIAKENGFKVLQCEGIKRKPK
;
A
#
# COMPACT_ATOMS: atom_id res chain seq x y z
N ALA A 1 11.28 13.78 4.39
CA ALA A 1 10.19 13.53 5.34
C ALA A 1 10.32 14.46 6.54
N LEU A 2 9.21 14.69 7.24
CA LEU A 2 9.22 15.46 8.51
C LEU A 2 9.84 14.60 9.62
N PRO A 3 10.44 15.25 10.68
CA PRO A 3 10.94 14.52 11.85
C PRO A 3 9.86 13.63 12.47
N GLY A 4 10.19 12.37 12.79
CA GLY A 4 9.26 11.38 13.32
C GLY A 4 8.59 10.49 12.28
N VAL A 5 8.66 10.82 10.99
CA VAL A 5 8.12 9.97 9.91
C VAL A 5 9.11 8.86 9.55
N PHE A 6 8.61 7.65 9.39
CA PHE A 6 9.39 6.49 8.96
C PHE A 6 10.17 6.78 7.66
N SER A 7 11.44 6.36 7.61
CA SER A 7 12.33 6.55 6.44
C SER A 7 12.71 8.01 6.11
N GLN A 8 13.11 8.78 7.12
CA GLN A 8 13.47 10.21 6.93
C GLN A 8 14.69 10.45 6.05
N GLU A 9 15.77 9.66 6.20
CA GLU A 9 17.07 9.92 5.58
C GLU A 9 17.42 8.98 4.42
N LYS A 10 16.80 7.79 4.39
CA LYS A 10 17.06 6.78 3.33
C LYS A 10 15.73 6.13 2.93
N LEU A 11 15.64 5.76 1.65
CA LEU A 11 14.56 4.93 1.16
C LEU A 11 14.52 3.63 1.98
N ASP A 12 13.36 3.33 2.58
CA ASP A 12 13.16 2.07 3.28
C ASP A 12 13.41 0.88 2.35
N LYS A 13 14.05 -0.17 2.88
CA LYS A 13 14.44 -1.34 2.08
C LYS A 13 13.24 -2.07 1.48
N GLY A 14 12.15 -2.22 2.24
CA GLY A 14 10.91 -2.82 1.74
C GLY A 14 10.30 -1.99 0.62
N THR A 15 10.22 -0.68 0.82
CA THR A 15 9.76 0.26 -0.21
C THR A 15 10.62 0.19 -1.47
N ALA A 16 11.95 0.12 -1.34
CA ALA A 16 12.84 -0.03 -2.49
C ALA A 16 12.58 -1.32 -3.27
N VAL A 17 12.36 -2.44 -2.57
CA VAL A 17 12.01 -3.73 -3.19
C VAL A 17 10.67 -3.66 -3.89
N LEU A 18 9.65 -3.03 -3.29
CA LEU A 18 8.35 -2.84 -3.90
C LEU A 18 8.43 -2.03 -5.20
N LEU A 19 9.09 -0.86 -5.15
CA LEU A 19 9.21 0.05 -6.30
C LEU A 19 9.96 -0.60 -7.47
N LYS A 20 11.04 -1.33 -7.20
CA LYS A 20 11.80 -2.07 -8.21
C LYS A 20 10.96 -3.14 -8.91
N ASN A 21 9.99 -3.72 -8.20
CA ASN A 21 9.17 -4.83 -8.68
C ASN A 21 7.72 -4.43 -8.96
N LEU A 22 7.44 -3.14 -9.12
CA LEU A 22 6.11 -2.66 -9.51
C LEU A 22 5.70 -3.28 -10.87
N PRO A 23 4.49 -3.85 -10.95
CA PRO A 23 3.97 -4.33 -12.22
C PRO A 23 3.87 -3.19 -13.24
N ARG A 24 4.31 -3.43 -14.48
CA ARG A 24 4.24 -2.44 -15.58
C ARG A 24 2.81 -1.96 -15.92
N LYS A 25 1.79 -2.70 -15.49
CA LYS A 25 0.37 -2.45 -15.80
C LYS A 25 -0.40 -1.79 -14.66
N VAL A 26 0.29 -1.11 -13.73
CA VAL A 26 -0.42 -0.30 -12.72
C VAL A 26 -1.11 0.86 -13.43
N LYS A 27 -2.43 0.96 -13.28
CA LYS A 27 -3.26 1.95 -13.95
C LYS A 27 -4.54 2.28 -13.21
N GLY A 28 -5.22 3.34 -13.62
CA GLY A 28 -6.48 3.79 -13.05
C GLY A 28 -6.30 4.38 -11.66
N ARG A 29 -7.29 4.25 -10.80
CA ARG A 29 -7.24 4.77 -9.43
C ARG A 29 -6.43 3.84 -8.52
N VAL A 30 -5.52 4.42 -7.76
CA VAL A 30 -4.59 3.73 -6.85
C VAL A 30 -4.73 4.28 -5.43
N LEU A 31 -4.72 3.40 -4.44
CA LEU A 31 -4.61 3.76 -3.04
C LEU A 31 -3.23 3.33 -2.51
N ASP A 32 -2.47 4.26 -1.96
CA ASP A 32 -1.27 4.01 -1.16
C ASP A 32 -1.65 3.97 0.32
N PHE A 33 -1.77 2.76 0.85
CA PHE A 33 -2.25 2.52 2.23
C PHE A 33 -1.07 2.47 3.20
N GLY A 34 -1.12 3.31 4.25
CA GLY A 34 0.01 3.51 5.16
C GLY A 34 1.18 4.19 4.43
N CYS A 35 0.87 5.33 3.81
CA CYS A 35 1.75 5.95 2.82
C CYS A 35 3.06 6.52 3.39
N GLY A 36 3.15 6.74 4.70
CA GLY A 36 4.30 7.40 5.32
C GLY A 36 4.58 8.75 4.67
N ALA A 37 5.78 8.91 4.13
CA ALA A 37 6.17 10.12 3.39
C ALA A 37 5.59 10.20 1.96
N GLY A 38 4.77 9.25 1.53
CA GLY A 38 4.11 9.24 0.23
C GLY A 38 5.00 8.84 -0.94
N ILE A 39 6.09 8.13 -0.70
CA ILE A 39 7.08 7.79 -1.74
C ILE A 39 6.49 6.83 -2.77
N ILE A 40 5.75 5.81 -2.33
CA ILE A 40 5.16 4.80 -3.23
C ILE A 40 4.13 5.47 -4.12
N GLY A 41 3.16 6.18 -3.53
CA GLY A 41 2.11 6.87 -4.27
C GLY A 41 2.67 7.89 -5.25
N SER A 42 3.62 8.72 -4.83
CA SER A 42 4.28 9.72 -5.70
C SER A 42 5.04 9.07 -6.86
N TYR A 43 5.67 7.93 -6.66
CA TYR A 43 6.34 7.20 -7.75
C TYR A 43 5.32 6.62 -8.74
N ILE A 44 4.24 6.02 -8.25
CA ILE A 44 3.19 5.43 -9.08
C ILE A 44 2.48 6.48 -9.92
N SER A 45 2.24 7.67 -9.40
CA SER A 45 1.56 8.76 -10.11
C SER A 45 2.31 9.27 -11.35
N GLN A 46 3.60 8.96 -11.49
CA GLN A 46 4.38 9.28 -12.69
C GLN A 46 3.98 8.43 -13.91
N ASN A 47 3.24 7.34 -13.69
CA ASN A 47 2.73 6.51 -14.79
C ASN A 47 1.50 7.19 -15.42
N ARG A 48 1.55 7.44 -16.74
CA ARG A 48 0.46 8.11 -17.50
C ARG A 48 -0.85 7.34 -17.53
N GLU A 49 -0.85 6.05 -17.25
CA GLU A 49 -2.07 5.23 -17.16
C GLU A 49 -2.75 5.29 -15.78
N VAL A 50 -2.12 5.94 -14.80
CA VAL A 50 -2.68 6.19 -13.48
C VAL A 50 -3.52 7.46 -13.56
N GLU A 51 -4.78 7.34 -13.16
CA GLU A 51 -5.76 8.43 -13.20
C GLU A 51 -5.71 9.29 -11.94
N GLU A 52 -5.52 8.63 -10.79
CA GLU A 52 -5.53 9.26 -9.48
C GLU A 52 -4.81 8.37 -8.46
N VAL A 53 -4.12 9.00 -7.53
CA VAL A 53 -3.49 8.32 -6.38
C VAL A 53 -3.97 8.98 -5.09
N GLU A 54 -4.66 8.23 -4.26
CA GLU A 54 -4.94 8.62 -2.88
C GLU A 54 -3.92 7.97 -1.94
N LEU A 55 -3.41 8.77 -1.03
CA LEU A 55 -2.42 8.37 -0.05
C LEU A 55 -3.01 8.54 1.36
N ILE A 56 -3.04 7.47 2.13
CA ILE A 56 -3.59 7.53 3.49
C ILE A 56 -2.62 7.02 4.52
N ASP A 57 -2.68 7.63 5.70
CA ASP A 57 -1.96 7.18 6.89
C ASP A 57 -2.77 7.57 8.14
N ASP A 58 -2.55 6.89 9.25
CA ASP A 58 -3.15 7.22 10.55
C ASP A 58 -2.27 8.17 11.38
N ASP A 59 -1.02 8.42 10.94
CA ASP A 59 -0.13 9.41 11.51
C ASP A 59 -0.24 10.75 10.77
N ILE A 60 -0.65 11.79 11.49
CA ILE A 60 -0.77 13.16 10.96
C ILE A 60 0.57 13.72 10.43
N LEU A 61 1.71 13.32 11.01
CA LEU A 61 3.03 13.76 10.52
C LEU A 61 3.40 13.07 9.21
N ALA A 62 3.04 11.81 9.06
CA ALA A 62 3.16 11.08 7.80
C ALA A 62 2.36 11.77 6.70
N VAL A 63 1.08 12.05 6.95
CA VAL A 63 0.20 12.75 6.00
C VAL A 63 0.76 14.11 5.60
N LYS A 64 1.18 14.95 6.57
CA LYS A 64 1.80 16.25 6.27
C LYS A 64 3.09 16.10 5.45
N SER A 65 3.88 15.07 5.72
CA SER A 65 5.08 14.78 4.94
C SER A 65 4.73 14.37 3.51
N ALA A 66 3.71 13.53 3.32
CA ALA A 66 3.23 13.14 2.01
C ALA A 66 2.66 14.33 1.22
N GLN A 67 1.83 15.17 1.86
CA GLN A 67 1.29 16.39 1.27
C GLN A 67 2.41 17.32 0.78
N LYS A 68 3.41 17.57 1.64
CA LYS A 68 4.56 18.36 1.27
C LYS A 68 5.36 17.75 0.11
N ASN A 69 5.52 16.43 0.10
CA ASN A 69 6.20 15.74 -0.99
C ASN A 69 5.44 15.85 -2.32
N ILE A 70 4.11 15.76 -2.29
CA ILE A 70 3.23 15.96 -3.44
C ILE A 70 3.39 17.40 -3.98
N GLU A 71 3.34 18.40 -3.09
CA GLU A 71 3.46 19.81 -3.45
C GLU A 71 4.85 20.15 -4.02
N ASP A 72 5.91 19.81 -3.30
CA ASP A 72 7.29 20.12 -3.67
C ASP A 72 7.70 19.50 -5.02
N ASN A 73 7.19 18.30 -5.31
CA ASN A 73 7.47 17.58 -6.55
C ASN A 73 6.40 17.77 -7.64
N LYS A 74 5.38 18.60 -7.37
CA LYS A 74 4.27 18.87 -8.32
C LYS A 74 3.63 17.59 -8.83
N VAL A 75 3.39 16.65 -7.92
CA VAL A 75 2.81 15.33 -8.25
C VAL A 75 1.36 15.51 -8.64
N ALA A 76 1.06 15.29 -9.91
CA ALA A 76 -0.29 15.48 -10.44
C ALA A 76 -1.24 14.38 -9.96
N TYR A 77 -2.53 14.72 -9.84
CA TYR A 77 -3.62 13.78 -9.54
C TYR A 77 -3.38 12.94 -8.27
N SER A 78 -2.77 13.55 -7.24
CA SER A 78 -2.47 12.86 -5.99
C SER A 78 -2.93 13.69 -4.80
N GLU A 79 -3.54 13.04 -3.83
CA GLU A 79 -4.00 13.64 -2.58
C GLU A 79 -3.60 12.75 -1.39
N ALA A 80 -3.14 13.38 -0.30
CA ALA A 80 -2.82 12.68 0.93
C ALA A 80 -3.70 13.18 2.08
N PHE A 81 -4.33 12.27 2.83
CA PHE A 81 -5.21 12.62 3.94
C PHE A 81 -5.17 11.58 5.08
N LEU A 82 -5.55 12.05 6.27
CA LEU A 82 -5.58 11.25 7.49
C LEU A 82 -6.76 10.28 7.47
N SER A 83 -6.48 8.99 7.64
CA SER A 83 -7.50 7.95 7.76
C SER A 83 -7.02 6.83 8.69
N ASN A 84 -7.85 6.46 9.66
CA ASN A 84 -7.60 5.27 10.48
C ASN A 84 -8.06 4.03 9.68
N GLY A 85 -7.10 3.32 9.08
CA GLY A 85 -7.43 2.27 8.13
C GLY A 85 -8.28 2.79 6.97
N PHE A 86 -9.37 2.10 6.66
CA PHE A 86 -10.27 2.46 5.56
C PHE A 86 -11.45 3.37 5.95
N GLU A 87 -11.47 3.94 7.15
CA GLU A 87 -12.65 4.67 7.68
C GLU A 87 -13.12 5.84 6.79
N LYS A 88 -12.19 6.50 6.08
CA LYS A 88 -12.51 7.60 5.17
C LYS A 88 -12.51 7.21 3.70
N ILE A 89 -12.40 5.93 3.41
CA ILE A 89 -12.36 5.42 2.04
C ILE A 89 -13.77 5.02 1.60
N GLU A 90 -14.34 5.82 0.70
CA GLU A 90 -15.67 5.58 0.12
C GLU A 90 -15.59 4.88 -1.24
N ASP A 91 -14.48 5.07 -1.95
CA ASP A 91 -14.27 4.59 -3.30
C ASP A 91 -13.65 3.20 -3.40
N ARG A 92 -13.62 2.68 -4.63
CA ARG A 92 -12.95 1.44 -4.96
C ARG A 92 -11.84 1.66 -5.97
N TYR A 93 -10.71 0.97 -5.76
CA TYR A 93 -9.47 1.18 -6.50
C TYR A 93 -9.18 0.04 -7.47
N HIS A 94 -8.46 0.37 -8.53
CA HIS A 94 -7.87 -0.63 -9.43
C HIS A 94 -6.66 -1.30 -8.77
N TRP A 95 -5.95 -0.53 -7.93
CA TRP A 95 -4.82 -1.03 -7.16
C TRP A 95 -4.86 -0.46 -5.73
N ILE A 96 -4.58 -1.32 -4.78
CA ILE A 96 -4.17 -0.92 -3.44
C ILE A 96 -2.73 -1.37 -3.30
N VAL A 97 -1.85 -0.45 -2.91
CA VAL A 97 -0.44 -0.72 -2.67
C VAL A 97 -0.09 -0.39 -1.22
N SER A 98 0.82 -1.15 -0.63
CA SER A 98 1.24 -0.88 0.75
C SER A 98 2.60 -1.49 1.06
N ASN A 99 3.36 -0.79 1.88
CA ASN A 99 4.41 -1.33 2.71
C ASN A 99 3.92 -1.26 4.17
N PRO A 100 3.08 -2.21 4.61
CA PRO A 100 2.41 -2.12 5.90
C PRO A 100 3.42 -2.14 7.05
N PRO A 101 3.14 -1.43 8.16
CA PRO A 101 4.03 -1.38 9.31
C PRO A 101 4.26 -2.80 9.84
N PHE A 102 5.53 -3.09 10.14
CA PHE A 102 5.90 -4.34 10.76
C PHE A 102 6.94 -4.08 11.85
N HIS A 103 6.53 -4.22 13.10
CA HIS A 103 7.43 -4.18 14.25
C HIS A 103 7.40 -5.54 14.97
N GLN A 104 8.56 -6.17 15.09
CA GLN A 104 8.70 -7.40 15.87
C GLN A 104 8.31 -7.14 17.32
N GLY A 105 7.32 -7.89 17.83
CA GLY A 105 6.96 -7.92 19.24
C GLY A 105 5.86 -6.98 19.69
N VAL A 106 5.29 -6.15 18.81
CA VAL A 106 4.13 -5.30 19.13
C VAL A 106 2.86 -5.93 18.56
N LYS A 107 2.04 -6.53 19.43
CA LYS A 107 0.77 -7.17 19.04
C LYS A 107 -0.18 -6.23 18.29
N THR A 108 -0.11 -4.93 18.60
CA THR A 108 -0.98 -3.91 18.01
C THR A 108 -0.75 -3.78 16.50
N ASP A 109 0.51 -3.72 16.06
CA ASP A 109 0.85 -3.52 14.64
C ASP A 109 0.49 -4.73 13.79
N TYR A 110 0.63 -5.93 14.35
CA TYR A 110 0.21 -7.15 13.67
C TYR A 110 -1.30 -7.15 13.42
N ASN A 111 -2.10 -6.75 14.40
CA ASN A 111 -3.56 -6.65 14.27
C ASN A 111 -3.98 -5.59 13.23
N VAL A 112 -3.30 -4.44 13.17
CA VAL A 112 -3.56 -3.39 12.19
C VAL A 112 -3.31 -3.93 10.78
N THR A 113 -2.15 -4.55 10.56
CA THR A 113 -1.82 -5.15 9.25
C THR A 113 -2.77 -6.27 8.88
N GLU A 114 -3.12 -7.16 9.80
CA GLU A 114 -4.05 -8.25 9.55
C GLU A 114 -5.45 -7.72 9.16
N ASN A 115 -5.94 -6.70 9.86
CA ASN A 115 -7.20 -6.04 9.53
C ASN A 115 -7.17 -5.41 8.14
N PHE A 116 -6.08 -4.70 7.80
CA PHE A 116 -5.86 -4.16 6.46
C PHE A 116 -5.95 -5.27 5.39
N LEU A 117 -5.21 -6.37 5.55
CA LEU A 117 -5.19 -7.47 4.57
C LEU A 117 -6.57 -8.11 4.36
N LYS A 118 -7.37 -8.22 5.43
CA LYS A 118 -8.73 -8.77 5.37
C LYS A 118 -9.72 -7.82 4.69
N GLN A 119 -9.59 -6.52 4.94
CA GLN A 119 -10.53 -5.50 4.46
C GLN A 119 -10.21 -5.00 3.04
N ALA A 120 -8.97 -5.06 2.60
CA ALA A 120 -8.52 -4.50 1.30
C ALA A 120 -9.42 -4.92 0.12
N LYS A 121 -9.94 -6.15 0.12
CA LYS A 121 -10.83 -6.63 -0.95
C LYS A 121 -12.13 -5.84 -1.09
N GLU A 122 -12.64 -5.27 0.00
CA GLU A 122 -13.91 -4.51 -0.01
C GLU A 122 -13.73 -3.13 -0.70
N HIS A 123 -12.49 -2.63 -0.73
CA HIS A 123 -12.09 -1.36 -1.35
C HIS A 123 -11.44 -1.54 -2.73
N LEU A 124 -11.47 -2.74 -3.29
CA LEU A 124 -11.00 -3.02 -4.65
C LEU A 124 -12.16 -3.14 -5.64
N LYS A 125 -11.96 -2.68 -6.87
CA LYS A 125 -12.84 -3.02 -8.01
C LYS A 125 -12.76 -4.51 -8.28
N LEU A 126 -13.74 -5.08 -8.99
CA LEU A 126 -13.79 -6.54 -9.27
C LEU A 126 -12.51 -7.10 -9.89
N SER A 127 -11.90 -6.36 -10.79
CA SER A 127 -10.61 -6.68 -11.41
C SER A 127 -9.43 -6.04 -10.66
N GLY A 128 -9.67 -5.42 -9.52
CA GLY A 128 -8.67 -4.74 -8.72
C GLY A 128 -7.65 -5.70 -8.12
N LYS A 129 -6.49 -5.17 -7.80
CA LYS A 129 -5.36 -5.93 -7.29
C LYS A 129 -4.79 -5.27 -6.03
N LEU A 130 -4.34 -6.12 -5.11
CA LEU A 130 -3.56 -5.70 -3.96
C LEU A 130 -2.08 -6.03 -4.22
N LEU A 131 -1.21 -5.07 -3.93
CA LEU A 131 0.24 -5.24 -4.00
C LEU A 131 0.86 -4.82 -2.68
N ILE A 132 1.55 -5.73 -2.02
CA ILE A 132 2.21 -5.45 -0.75
C ILE A 132 3.66 -5.93 -0.76
N VAL A 133 4.50 -5.25 -0.01
CA VAL A 133 5.80 -5.76 0.39
C VAL A 133 5.76 -6.16 1.87
N ALA A 134 6.42 -7.24 2.20
CA ALA A 134 6.51 -7.76 3.57
C ALA A 134 7.87 -8.40 3.81
N ASN A 135 8.30 -8.49 5.07
CA ASN A 135 9.43 -9.34 5.42
C ASN A 135 9.16 -10.79 5.03
N GLU A 136 10.17 -11.48 4.51
CA GLU A 136 10.00 -12.81 3.92
C GLU A 136 9.48 -13.87 4.90
N PHE A 137 9.76 -13.71 6.20
CA PHE A 137 9.31 -14.65 7.24
C PHE A 137 7.84 -14.49 7.65
N LEU A 138 7.16 -13.40 7.22
CA LEU A 138 5.75 -13.18 7.51
C LEU A 138 4.86 -13.99 6.58
N ASN A 139 3.97 -14.79 7.13
CA ASN A 139 3.11 -15.66 6.35
C ASN A 139 1.76 -15.00 6.00
N TYR A 140 1.81 -13.82 5.38
CA TYR A 140 0.59 -13.09 4.97
C TYR A 140 -0.20 -13.80 3.88
N GLU A 141 0.42 -14.69 3.12
CA GLU A 141 -0.26 -15.49 2.09
C GLU A 141 -1.44 -16.28 2.64
N VAL A 142 -1.37 -16.74 3.88
CA VAL A 142 -2.49 -17.48 4.53
C VAL A 142 -3.71 -16.58 4.64
N ILE A 143 -3.54 -15.37 5.20
CA ILE A 143 -4.62 -14.40 5.38
C ILE A 143 -5.16 -13.94 4.01
N LEU A 144 -4.27 -13.65 3.07
CA LEU A 144 -4.64 -13.17 1.74
C LEU A 144 -5.44 -14.20 0.94
N ARG A 145 -5.13 -15.50 1.08
CA ARG A 145 -5.90 -16.58 0.43
C ARG A 145 -7.33 -16.73 0.94
N GLU A 146 -7.68 -16.17 2.09
CA GLU A 146 -9.06 -16.09 2.55
C GLU A 146 -9.88 -15.10 1.69
N SER A 147 -9.23 -14.07 1.15
CA SER A 147 -9.86 -12.97 0.43
C SER A 147 -9.66 -13.00 -1.09
N PHE A 148 -8.61 -13.65 -1.59
CA PHE A 148 -8.23 -13.67 -3.00
C PHE A 148 -8.03 -15.09 -3.54
N ASN A 149 -8.41 -15.31 -4.81
CA ASN A 149 -8.17 -16.58 -5.51
C ASN A 149 -6.72 -16.72 -5.98
N GLY A 150 -6.10 -15.63 -6.41
CA GLY A 150 -4.71 -15.56 -6.83
C GLY A 150 -3.87 -14.77 -5.85
N VAL A 151 -2.95 -15.43 -5.17
CA VAL A 151 -1.93 -14.81 -4.32
C VAL A 151 -0.58 -15.28 -4.83
N LYS A 152 0.18 -14.37 -5.42
CA LYS A 152 1.47 -14.67 -6.07
C LYS A 152 2.60 -13.86 -5.42
N GLN A 153 3.68 -14.53 -5.06
CA GLN A 153 4.95 -13.88 -4.77
C GLN A 153 5.62 -13.52 -6.09
N ILE A 154 5.69 -12.23 -6.42
CA ILE A 154 6.26 -11.75 -7.68
C ILE A 154 7.74 -11.37 -7.57
N ALA A 155 8.23 -11.14 -6.35
CA ALA A 155 9.64 -10.91 -6.06
C ALA A 155 9.98 -11.39 -4.65
N LYS A 156 11.28 -11.71 -4.46
CA LYS A 156 11.87 -12.01 -3.15
C LYS A 156 13.34 -11.59 -3.20
N GLU A 157 13.70 -10.58 -2.43
CA GLU A 157 15.06 -10.05 -2.34
C GLU A 157 15.29 -9.24 -1.06
N ASN A 158 16.54 -9.21 -0.59
CA ASN A 158 16.96 -8.42 0.57
C ASN A 158 16.17 -8.67 1.87
N GLY A 159 15.67 -9.90 2.09
CA GLY A 159 14.85 -10.25 3.25
C GLY A 159 13.38 -9.83 3.15
N PHE A 160 12.95 -9.36 1.97
CA PHE A 160 11.58 -8.97 1.67
C PHE A 160 11.00 -9.77 0.52
N LYS A 161 9.67 -9.89 0.51
CA LYS A 161 8.90 -10.44 -0.59
C LYS A 161 7.82 -9.47 -1.03
N VAL A 162 7.50 -9.46 -2.32
CA VAL A 162 6.39 -8.71 -2.90
C VAL A 162 5.28 -9.68 -3.27
N LEU A 163 4.09 -9.44 -2.72
CA LEU A 163 2.90 -10.26 -2.96
C LEU A 163 1.91 -9.46 -3.81
N GLN A 164 1.45 -10.08 -4.90
CA GLN A 164 0.36 -9.57 -5.71
C GLN A 164 -0.86 -10.47 -5.56
N CYS A 165 -2.01 -9.86 -5.24
CA CYS A 165 -3.28 -10.55 -5.07
C CYS A 165 -4.29 -10.08 -6.10
N GLU A 166 -5.06 -11.04 -6.63
CA GLU A 166 -6.11 -10.81 -7.64
C GLU A 166 -7.25 -11.82 -7.50
N GLY A 167 -8.39 -11.53 -8.12
CA GLY A 167 -9.54 -12.43 -8.08
C GLY A 167 -10.20 -12.45 -6.71
N ILE A 168 -10.93 -11.38 -6.38
CA ILE A 168 -11.62 -11.21 -5.09
C ILE A 168 -12.63 -12.35 -4.88
N LYS A 169 -12.51 -13.03 -3.74
CA LYS A 169 -13.49 -14.03 -3.31
C LYS A 169 -14.75 -13.34 -2.80
N ARG A 170 -15.89 -13.67 -3.38
CA ARG A 170 -17.20 -13.22 -2.88
C ARG A 170 -17.64 -14.14 -1.77
N LYS A 171 -18.32 -13.60 -0.76
CA LYS A 171 -19.08 -14.44 0.19
C LYS A 171 -20.14 -15.20 -0.61
N PRO A 172 -20.33 -16.50 -0.39
CA PRO A 172 -21.50 -17.17 -0.94
C PRO A 172 -22.76 -16.43 -0.46
N LYS A 173 -23.71 -16.25 -1.39
CA LYS A 173 -25.03 -15.68 -1.07
C LYS A 173 -25.78 -16.58 -0.11
#